data_0c441561e2de907ce33981222ae3b1d2
#
_entry.id   0c441561e2de907ce33981222ae3b1d2
#
_cell.length_a   1.000
_cell.length_b   1.000
_cell.length_c   1.000
_cell.angle_alpha   90.00
_cell.angle_beta   90.00
_cell.angle_gamma   90.00
#
_symmetry.space_group_name_H-M   'P 1'
#
loop_
_entity.id
_entity.type
_entity.pdbx_description
1 polymer ?
#
loop_
_entity_poly.entity_id
_entity_poly.type
_entity_poly.pdbx_seq_one_letter_code
_entity_poly.pdbx_strand_id
1 'polypeptide(L)'
;MAAAPAPHSLHTAPRRIAVVGGGWAGMAAAVSLVQRGHQVSLWETARHWGGRARALVVQDLQGQPLTVDNGQHILIGAYTDSLALMRTVGVDVEQSLLRLPLDLRDAHGHGLQLPDLPPPWDAALGIARARGWSWRDKYALLARAAHWKRSHFRCNAHATVADLCQGLPQRLLQDFIDPLCISALNLPAAQASGVVFLRVLHDSLFAGRGGSNLLLARTDLGTLFPTTAARWLIAQGATLHLGQRVHSLQPRGRDAQSGWQVDGEAFDGVLLATTSAEAARLALTAASALHDTRSACEHWAGLADALPHTAIATVYAQCPAGSGLPAPMVALRSGPGAPAQFAFDRGQLGGPAGLMALVISASDALPVDRVTLQAQTLAQARQQLALPGLEALRTVVEKRATFACTPDVQRPAAHVAPLLWACGDYVEGPYPATLEGAVRSGLEVAQAF
;
A
#
# COMPACT_ATOMS: atom_id res chain seq x y z
N MET A 1 -5.05 -8.03 49.67
CA MET A 1 -4.96 -7.92 48.20
C MET A 1 -5.31 -6.47 47.85
N ALA A 2 -4.32 -5.64 47.60
CA ALA A 2 -4.54 -4.25 47.17
C ALA A 2 -4.71 -4.24 45.65
N ALA A 3 -5.80 -3.63 45.17
CA ALA A 3 -6.09 -3.46 43.77
C ALA A 3 -4.99 -2.60 43.11
N ALA A 4 -4.44 -3.05 42.00
CA ALA A 4 -3.52 -2.28 41.18
C ALA A 4 -4.23 -1.01 40.67
N PRO A 5 -3.56 0.17 40.67
CA PRO A 5 -4.17 1.39 40.14
C PRO A 5 -4.36 1.24 38.64
N ALA A 6 -5.54 1.65 38.17
CA ALA A 6 -5.87 1.74 36.73
C ALA A 6 -4.87 2.71 36.04
N PRO A 7 -4.47 2.46 34.78
CA PRO A 7 -3.59 3.36 34.07
C PRO A 7 -4.28 4.73 33.93
N HIS A 8 -3.67 5.77 34.48
CA HIS A 8 -4.08 7.15 34.28
C HIS A 8 -3.93 7.49 32.80
N SER A 9 -5.05 7.50 32.06
CA SER A 9 -5.11 8.15 30.77
C SER A 9 -4.88 9.66 31.01
N LEU A 10 -3.73 10.16 30.58
CA LEU A 10 -3.48 11.59 30.46
C LEU A 10 -4.44 12.12 29.39
N HIS A 11 -5.66 12.50 29.77
CA HIS A 11 -6.58 13.21 28.89
C HIS A 11 -5.98 14.60 28.65
N THR A 12 -5.26 14.77 27.55
CA THR A 12 -4.94 16.11 27.04
C THR A 12 -6.26 16.83 26.72
N ALA A 13 -6.34 18.14 26.97
CA ALA A 13 -7.53 18.92 26.64
C ALA A 13 -7.90 18.74 25.15
N PRO A 14 -9.20 18.66 24.80
CA PRO A 14 -9.65 18.57 23.40
C PRO A 14 -9.04 19.68 22.56
N ARG A 15 -8.42 19.31 21.44
CA ARG A 15 -7.81 20.21 20.46
C ARG A 15 -8.58 20.20 19.15
N ARG A 16 -8.52 21.29 18.41
CA ARG A 16 -9.00 21.36 17.02
C ARG A 16 -7.87 21.02 16.07
N ILE A 17 -7.96 19.89 15.38
CA ILE A 17 -6.92 19.38 14.49
C ILE A 17 -7.43 19.37 13.05
N ALA A 18 -6.62 19.95 12.15
CA ALA A 18 -6.84 19.88 10.72
C ALA A 18 -6.09 18.67 10.15
N VAL A 19 -6.77 17.83 9.36
CA VAL A 19 -6.17 16.75 8.58
C VAL A 19 -6.34 17.09 7.10
N VAL A 20 -5.24 17.19 6.37
CA VAL A 20 -5.24 17.54 4.94
C VAL A 20 -4.88 16.32 4.12
N GLY A 21 -5.87 15.73 3.45
CA GLY A 21 -5.78 14.51 2.65
C GLY A 21 -6.64 13.38 3.20
N GLY A 22 -7.61 12.91 2.40
CA GLY A 22 -8.58 11.85 2.73
C GLY A 22 -8.17 10.47 2.22
N GLY A 23 -6.86 10.20 2.12
CA GLY A 23 -6.30 8.88 1.84
C GLY A 23 -6.29 7.99 3.09
N TRP A 24 -5.73 6.77 2.97
CA TRP A 24 -5.67 5.79 4.07
C TRP A 24 -4.95 6.35 5.31
N ALA A 25 -3.85 7.09 5.14
CA ALA A 25 -3.12 7.71 6.25
C ALA A 25 -3.96 8.79 6.96
N GLY A 26 -4.59 9.68 6.20
CA GLY A 26 -5.41 10.76 6.76
C GLY A 26 -6.66 10.25 7.47
N MET A 27 -7.33 9.24 6.90
CA MET A 27 -8.46 8.57 7.55
C MET A 27 -8.03 7.88 8.85
N ALA A 28 -6.86 7.20 8.85
CA ALA A 28 -6.32 6.57 10.04
C ALA A 28 -6.01 7.59 11.15
N ALA A 29 -5.35 8.68 10.78
CA ALA A 29 -5.06 9.77 11.72
C ALA A 29 -6.34 10.41 12.26
N ALA A 30 -7.31 10.71 11.40
CA ALA A 30 -8.59 11.32 11.79
C ALA A 30 -9.38 10.42 12.76
N VAL A 31 -9.48 9.11 12.48
CA VAL A 31 -10.13 8.14 13.36
C VAL A 31 -9.43 8.10 14.74
N SER A 32 -8.11 8.01 14.76
CA SER A 32 -7.33 7.98 16.01
C SER A 32 -7.51 9.27 16.83
N LEU A 33 -7.47 10.44 16.19
CA LEU A 33 -7.67 11.73 16.85
C LEU A 33 -9.06 11.86 17.47
N VAL A 34 -10.11 11.46 16.74
CA VAL A 34 -11.49 11.46 17.24
C VAL A 34 -11.65 10.51 18.44
N GLN A 35 -11.06 9.29 18.37
CA GLN A 35 -11.06 8.36 19.51
C GLN A 35 -10.35 8.92 20.74
N ARG A 36 -9.40 9.84 20.58
CA ARG A 36 -8.70 10.54 21.65
C ARG A 36 -9.43 11.79 22.14
N GLY A 37 -10.61 12.10 21.60
CA GLY A 37 -11.47 13.21 22.01
C GLY A 37 -11.17 14.55 21.35
N HIS A 38 -10.35 14.58 20.30
CA HIS A 38 -10.07 15.80 19.54
C HIS A 38 -11.18 16.14 18.55
N GLN A 39 -11.35 17.41 18.24
CA GLN A 39 -12.22 17.89 17.17
C GLN A 39 -11.44 17.86 15.85
N VAL A 40 -11.94 17.12 14.86
CA VAL A 40 -11.24 16.92 13.60
C VAL A 40 -11.99 17.57 12.45
N SER A 41 -11.26 18.35 11.64
CA SER A 41 -11.70 18.78 10.32
C SER A 41 -10.77 18.14 9.28
N LEU A 42 -11.33 17.48 8.26
CA LEU A 42 -10.57 16.75 7.25
C LEU A 42 -10.92 17.26 5.85
N TRP A 43 -9.91 17.58 5.04
CA TRP A 43 -10.03 18.03 3.65
C TRP A 43 -9.55 16.99 2.66
N GLU A 44 -10.27 16.81 1.57
CA GLU A 44 -9.87 16.03 0.41
C GLU A 44 -10.18 16.80 -0.87
N THR A 45 -9.17 16.96 -1.71
CA THR A 45 -9.28 17.70 -2.99
C THR A 45 -10.12 16.95 -4.02
N ALA A 46 -10.02 15.62 -4.05
CA ALA A 46 -10.81 14.78 -4.94
C ALA A 46 -12.28 14.71 -4.49
N ARG A 47 -13.16 14.31 -5.40
CA ARG A 47 -14.59 14.08 -5.09
C ARG A 47 -14.89 12.69 -4.54
N HIS A 48 -13.88 12.00 -4.06
CA HIS A 48 -13.94 10.65 -3.48
C HIS A 48 -12.83 10.48 -2.45
N TRP A 49 -13.10 9.65 -1.45
CA TRP A 49 -12.14 9.27 -0.41
C TRP A 49 -11.19 8.17 -0.91
N GLY A 50 -10.04 8.01 -0.23
CA GLY A 50 -9.14 6.88 -0.39
C GLY A 50 -7.83 7.18 -1.13
N GLY A 51 -7.69 8.35 -1.75
CA GLY A 51 -6.46 8.76 -2.42
C GLY A 51 -6.07 7.80 -3.55
N ARG A 52 -4.91 7.14 -3.45
CA ARG A 52 -4.38 6.19 -4.43
C ARG A 52 -5.03 4.79 -4.35
N ALA A 53 -5.64 4.43 -3.23
CA ALA A 53 -6.33 3.15 -3.04
C ALA A 53 -7.84 3.40 -2.86
N ARG A 54 -8.56 3.42 -3.97
CA ARG A 54 -9.96 3.85 -4.05
C ARG A 54 -10.74 3.13 -5.15
N ALA A 55 -12.04 3.21 -5.06
CA ALA A 55 -12.95 2.77 -6.11
C ALA A 55 -12.92 3.70 -7.34
N LEU A 56 -13.19 3.11 -8.50
CA LEU A 56 -13.45 3.77 -9.77
C LEU A 56 -14.70 3.18 -10.40
N VAL A 57 -15.44 3.99 -11.15
CA VAL A 57 -16.51 3.50 -12.02
C VAL A 57 -16.00 3.46 -13.45
N VAL A 58 -16.13 2.30 -14.08
CA VAL A 58 -15.86 2.06 -15.50
C VAL A 58 -17.14 1.58 -16.18
N GLN A 59 -17.12 1.37 -17.49
CA GLN A 59 -18.21 0.72 -18.21
C GLN A 59 -17.82 -0.72 -18.52
N ASP A 60 -18.78 -1.65 -18.40
CA ASP A 60 -18.66 -3.01 -18.92
C ASP A 60 -18.80 -3.05 -20.44
N LEU A 61 -18.77 -4.24 -21.06
CA LEU A 61 -18.93 -4.41 -22.50
C LEU A 61 -20.32 -4.02 -23.02
N GLN A 62 -21.32 -3.94 -22.15
CA GLN A 62 -22.70 -3.51 -22.45
C GLN A 62 -22.93 -2.02 -22.17
N GLY A 63 -21.89 -1.28 -21.74
CA GLY A 63 -21.98 0.14 -21.37
C GLY A 63 -22.58 0.41 -20.00
N GLN A 64 -22.79 -0.63 -19.17
CA GLN A 64 -23.31 -0.46 -17.80
C GLN A 64 -22.19 -0.05 -16.83
N PRO A 65 -22.53 0.75 -15.80
CA PRO A 65 -21.55 1.16 -14.81
C PRO A 65 -21.08 -0.04 -14.00
N LEU A 66 -19.76 -0.19 -13.88
CA LEU A 66 -19.08 -1.24 -13.14
C LEU A 66 -18.07 -0.61 -12.17
N THR A 67 -18.18 -0.96 -10.89
CA THR A 67 -17.22 -0.51 -9.88
C THR A 67 -15.99 -1.43 -9.88
N VAL A 68 -14.81 -0.82 -10.03
CA VAL A 68 -13.49 -1.45 -9.91
C VAL A 68 -12.60 -0.58 -9.02
N ASP A 69 -11.38 -1.00 -8.75
CA ASP A 69 -10.41 -0.18 -8.02
C ASP A 69 -9.47 0.57 -8.99
N ASN A 70 -8.84 1.67 -8.53
CA ASN A 70 -7.83 2.35 -9.33
C ASN A 70 -6.54 1.53 -9.50
N GLY A 71 -6.46 0.38 -8.86
CA GLY A 71 -5.43 -0.65 -8.96
C GLY A 71 -5.79 -1.81 -8.05
N GLN A 72 -5.48 -3.03 -8.48
CA GLN A 72 -5.71 -4.22 -7.66
C GLN A 72 -4.72 -4.23 -6.50
N HIS A 73 -5.21 -4.16 -5.27
CA HIS A 73 -4.40 -4.23 -4.07
C HIS A 73 -4.55 -5.57 -3.37
N ILE A 74 -3.47 -6.01 -2.75
CA ILE A 74 -3.43 -7.17 -1.85
C ILE A 74 -3.03 -6.64 -0.47
N LEU A 75 -3.81 -6.99 0.55
CA LEU A 75 -3.37 -6.86 1.93
C LEU A 75 -2.80 -8.21 2.37
N ILE A 76 -2.00 -8.19 3.42
CA ILE A 76 -1.47 -9.44 3.99
C ILE A 76 -1.83 -9.55 5.48
N GLY A 77 -1.73 -10.75 6.02
CA GLY A 77 -2.07 -11.02 7.42
C GLY A 77 -1.25 -10.22 8.43
N ALA A 78 -0.06 -9.77 8.03
CA ALA A 78 0.80 -8.89 8.83
C ALA A 78 0.32 -7.42 8.93
N TYR A 79 -0.72 -7.01 8.17
CA TYR A 79 -1.28 -5.66 8.21
C TYR A 79 -2.23 -5.50 9.40
N THR A 80 -1.69 -5.65 10.60
CA THR A 80 -2.46 -5.72 11.85
C THR A 80 -3.18 -4.43 12.20
N ASP A 81 -2.54 -3.28 11.96
CA ASP A 81 -3.11 -1.97 12.32
C ASP A 81 -4.21 -1.57 11.33
N SER A 82 -4.01 -1.85 10.04
CA SER A 82 -5.06 -1.65 9.03
C SER A 82 -6.30 -2.49 9.33
N LEU A 83 -6.13 -3.76 9.67
CA LEU A 83 -7.24 -4.66 10.01
C LEU A 83 -7.95 -4.25 11.30
N ALA A 84 -7.21 -3.83 12.32
CA ALA A 84 -7.78 -3.32 13.58
C ALA A 84 -8.60 -2.04 13.33
N LEU A 85 -8.06 -1.12 12.53
CA LEU A 85 -8.72 0.14 12.21
C LEU A 85 -10.00 -0.05 11.38
N MET A 86 -10.00 -0.99 10.42
CA MET A 86 -11.21 -1.38 9.69
C MET A 86 -12.32 -1.85 10.64
N ARG A 87 -11.99 -2.72 11.61
CA ARG A 87 -12.96 -3.15 12.64
C ARG A 87 -13.46 -2.00 13.50
N THR A 88 -12.58 -1.06 13.86
CA THR A 88 -12.94 0.15 14.63
C THR A 88 -14.03 0.97 13.94
N VAL A 89 -13.96 1.11 12.62
CA VAL A 89 -14.97 1.87 11.85
C VAL A 89 -16.17 1.03 11.40
N GLY A 90 -16.27 -0.24 11.87
CA GLY A 90 -17.43 -1.10 11.66
C GLY A 90 -17.37 -1.97 10.40
N VAL A 91 -16.17 -2.17 9.80
CA VAL A 91 -16.01 -3.11 8.68
C VAL A 91 -15.94 -4.54 9.22
N ASP A 92 -16.78 -5.43 8.70
CA ASP A 92 -16.64 -6.87 8.90
C ASP A 92 -15.49 -7.37 8.01
N VAL A 93 -14.32 -7.48 8.63
CA VAL A 93 -13.07 -7.85 7.95
C VAL A 93 -13.14 -9.27 7.38
N GLU A 94 -13.79 -10.17 8.09
CA GLU A 94 -13.91 -11.60 7.73
C GLU A 94 -14.81 -11.80 6.49
N GLN A 95 -15.85 -10.98 6.34
CA GLN A 95 -16.71 -10.99 5.15
C GLN A 95 -16.10 -10.18 3.99
N SER A 96 -15.44 -9.06 4.29
CA SER A 96 -14.93 -8.12 3.28
C SER A 96 -13.62 -8.57 2.64
N LEU A 97 -12.87 -9.48 3.27
CA LEU A 97 -11.57 -9.98 2.80
C LEU A 97 -11.57 -11.51 2.72
N LEU A 98 -11.22 -12.03 1.55
CA LEU A 98 -10.92 -13.45 1.39
C LEU A 98 -9.48 -13.69 1.88
N ARG A 99 -9.35 -14.46 2.96
CA ARG A 99 -8.04 -14.86 3.51
C ARG A 99 -7.59 -16.20 2.93
N LEU A 100 -6.44 -16.22 2.29
CA LEU A 100 -5.82 -17.40 1.70
C LEU A 100 -4.37 -17.49 2.16
N PRO A 101 -3.80 -18.70 2.34
CA PRO A 101 -2.36 -18.87 2.44
C PRO A 101 -1.65 -18.24 1.23
N LEU A 102 -0.39 -17.80 1.42
CA LEU A 102 0.41 -17.29 0.30
C LEU A 102 0.45 -18.31 -0.83
N ASP A 103 -0.01 -17.90 -2.00
CA ASP A 103 -0.02 -18.70 -3.22
C ASP A 103 0.51 -17.87 -4.39
N LEU A 104 1.69 -18.25 -4.88
CA LEU A 104 2.40 -17.63 -6.02
C LEU A 104 2.54 -18.65 -7.17
N ARG A 105 1.55 -19.51 -7.35
CA ARG A 105 1.53 -20.48 -8.44
C ARG A 105 0.93 -19.88 -9.70
N ASP A 106 1.43 -20.38 -10.85
CA ASP A 106 0.81 -20.13 -12.15
C ASP A 106 -0.49 -20.94 -12.32
N ALA A 107 -1.19 -20.73 -13.44
CA ALA A 107 -2.44 -21.42 -13.75
C ALA A 107 -2.29 -22.94 -13.87
N HIS A 108 -1.07 -23.45 -14.05
CA HIS A 108 -0.75 -24.88 -14.12
C HIS A 108 -0.33 -25.47 -12.77
N GLY A 109 -0.30 -24.65 -11.72
CA GLY A 109 0.06 -25.03 -10.36
C GLY A 109 1.57 -25.15 -10.12
N HIS A 110 2.42 -24.54 -10.98
CA HIS A 110 3.85 -24.42 -10.75
C HIS A 110 4.15 -23.19 -9.90
N GLY A 111 5.11 -23.29 -9.02
CA GLY A 111 5.52 -22.23 -8.09
C GLY A 111 5.37 -22.61 -6.63
N LEU A 112 5.30 -21.59 -5.77
CA LEU A 112 5.26 -21.75 -4.32
C LEU A 112 3.85 -21.52 -3.78
N GLN A 113 3.38 -22.44 -2.94
CA GLN A 113 2.23 -22.23 -2.06
C GLN A 113 2.63 -22.61 -0.63
N LEU A 114 2.33 -21.73 0.33
CA LEU A 114 2.56 -22.05 1.74
C LEU A 114 1.35 -22.77 2.32
N PRO A 115 1.55 -23.85 3.12
CA PRO A 115 0.48 -24.42 3.92
C PRO A 115 0.17 -23.54 5.14
N ASP A 116 -1.04 -23.66 5.69
CA ASP A 116 -1.43 -22.97 6.92
C ASP A 116 -0.79 -23.62 8.16
N LEU A 117 0.50 -23.41 8.32
CA LEU A 117 1.31 -23.88 9.45
C LEU A 117 2.01 -22.70 10.12
N PRO A 118 2.42 -22.84 11.39
CA PRO A 118 3.25 -21.81 12.02
C PRO A 118 4.64 -21.75 11.40
N PRO A 119 5.26 -20.53 11.32
CA PRO A 119 6.64 -20.39 10.91
C PRO A 119 7.61 -21.17 11.83
N PRO A 120 8.70 -21.74 11.30
CA PRO A 120 9.16 -21.72 9.91
C PRO A 120 8.64 -22.91 9.06
N TRP A 121 7.73 -23.71 9.60
CA TRP A 121 7.27 -24.97 8.97
C TRP A 121 6.45 -24.72 7.71
N ASP A 122 5.69 -23.63 7.66
CA ASP A 122 4.96 -23.16 6.47
C ASP A 122 5.91 -22.95 5.29
N ALA A 123 6.97 -22.16 5.47
CA ALA A 123 7.96 -21.89 4.43
C ALA A 123 8.75 -23.16 4.05
N ALA A 124 9.20 -23.96 5.04
CA ALA A 124 9.97 -25.17 4.79
C ALA A 124 9.17 -26.18 3.97
N LEU A 125 7.92 -26.45 4.37
CA LEU A 125 7.05 -27.40 3.67
C LEU A 125 6.57 -26.85 2.32
N GLY A 126 6.27 -25.55 2.23
CA GLY A 126 5.91 -24.87 0.97
C GLY A 126 7.03 -25.02 -0.06
N ILE A 127 8.28 -24.71 0.32
CA ILE A 127 9.46 -24.87 -0.56
C ILE A 127 9.64 -26.34 -0.96
N ALA A 128 9.54 -27.28 0.01
CA ALA A 128 9.67 -28.72 -0.29
C ALA A 128 8.63 -29.21 -1.31
N ARG A 129 7.40 -28.68 -1.26
CA ARG A 129 6.28 -29.03 -2.15
C ARG A 129 6.20 -28.21 -3.43
N ALA A 130 7.00 -27.13 -3.57
CA ALA A 130 6.98 -26.27 -4.74
C ALA A 130 7.15 -27.08 -6.03
N ARG A 131 6.23 -26.91 -6.96
CA ARG A 131 6.25 -27.58 -8.27
C ARG A 131 7.08 -26.80 -9.27
N GLY A 132 7.72 -27.53 -10.16
CA GLY A 132 8.56 -26.93 -11.20
C GLY A 132 10.00 -26.62 -10.74
N TRP A 133 10.32 -26.72 -9.46
CA TRP A 133 11.64 -26.48 -8.89
C TRP A 133 12.39 -27.80 -8.66
N SER A 134 13.67 -27.84 -9.04
CA SER A 134 14.56 -28.97 -8.73
C SER A 134 14.91 -29.00 -7.25
N TRP A 135 15.41 -30.14 -6.75
CA TRP A 135 15.92 -30.22 -5.37
C TRP A 135 17.09 -29.28 -5.11
N ARG A 136 17.88 -28.99 -6.13
CA ARG A 136 18.97 -28.00 -6.07
C ARG A 136 18.43 -26.60 -5.84
N ASP A 137 17.35 -26.21 -6.53
CA ASP A 137 16.68 -24.91 -6.34
C ASP A 137 16.11 -24.81 -4.93
N LYS A 138 15.40 -25.84 -4.46
CA LYS A 138 14.81 -25.89 -3.11
C LYS A 138 15.85 -25.76 -2.03
N TYR A 139 16.95 -26.48 -2.15
CA TYR A 139 18.07 -26.39 -1.21
C TYR A 139 18.72 -25.01 -1.23
N ALA A 140 18.96 -24.42 -2.41
CA ALA A 140 19.53 -23.08 -2.54
C ALA A 140 18.65 -22.02 -1.85
N LEU A 141 17.34 -22.08 -2.03
CA LEU A 141 16.42 -21.16 -1.36
C LEU A 141 16.38 -21.35 0.16
N LEU A 142 16.32 -22.59 0.64
CA LEU A 142 16.37 -22.88 2.09
C LEU A 142 17.69 -22.42 2.72
N ALA A 143 18.82 -22.64 2.06
CA ALA A 143 20.13 -22.18 2.53
C ALA A 143 20.19 -20.65 2.59
N ARG A 144 19.64 -19.97 1.58
CA ARG A 144 19.55 -18.51 1.53
C ARG A 144 18.64 -17.97 2.65
N ALA A 145 17.46 -18.54 2.84
CA ALA A 145 16.54 -18.16 3.93
C ALA A 145 17.19 -18.36 5.30
N ALA A 146 17.93 -19.48 5.51
CA ALA A 146 18.67 -19.73 6.73
C ALA A 146 19.82 -18.71 6.93
N HIS A 147 20.46 -18.25 5.86
CA HIS A 147 21.46 -17.18 5.92
C HIS A 147 20.82 -15.86 6.36
N TRP A 148 19.72 -15.45 5.73
CA TRP A 148 19.01 -14.23 6.12
C TRP A 148 18.51 -14.28 7.57
N LYS A 149 18.01 -15.42 8.02
CA LYS A 149 17.61 -15.63 9.43
C LYS A 149 18.78 -15.46 10.39
N ARG A 150 19.98 -16.03 10.08
CA ARG A 150 21.19 -15.88 10.91
C ARG A 150 21.69 -14.44 10.96
N SER A 151 21.56 -13.69 9.88
CA SER A 151 21.86 -12.24 9.83
C SER A 151 20.76 -11.37 10.44
N HIS A 152 19.76 -11.98 11.10
CA HIS A 152 18.58 -11.25 11.64
C HIS A 152 17.89 -10.38 10.59
N PHE A 153 17.83 -10.82 9.33
CA PHE A 153 17.29 -10.08 8.19
C PHE A 153 17.91 -8.69 8.01
N ARG A 154 19.23 -8.58 8.29
CA ARG A 154 20.00 -7.36 8.10
C ARG A 154 20.97 -7.52 6.93
N CYS A 155 21.18 -6.43 6.20
CA CYS A 155 22.16 -6.34 5.12
C CYS A 155 22.80 -4.95 5.12
N ASN A 156 23.74 -4.73 4.20
CA ASN A 156 24.27 -3.40 3.93
C ASN A 156 23.14 -2.48 3.43
N ALA A 157 23.13 -1.21 3.88
CA ALA A 157 22.13 -0.21 3.50
C ALA A 157 22.06 0.04 1.99
N HIS A 158 23.22 -0.05 1.32
CA HIS A 158 23.34 0.14 -0.14
C HIS A 158 23.00 -1.12 -0.97
N ALA A 159 22.72 -2.27 -0.32
CA ALA A 159 22.47 -3.51 -1.03
C ALA A 159 21.10 -3.49 -1.74
N THR A 160 21.09 -3.94 -2.98
CA THR A 160 19.86 -4.24 -3.73
C THR A 160 19.35 -5.63 -3.42
N VAL A 161 18.11 -5.94 -3.83
CA VAL A 161 17.57 -7.30 -3.76
C VAL A 161 18.39 -8.25 -4.66
N ALA A 162 18.85 -7.80 -5.81
CA ALA A 162 19.74 -8.59 -6.69
C ALA A 162 21.03 -8.99 -5.98
N ASP A 163 21.65 -8.07 -5.21
CA ASP A 163 22.86 -8.39 -4.42
C ASP A 163 22.60 -9.45 -3.36
N LEU A 164 21.44 -9.36 -2.67
CA LEU A 164 21.04 -10.37 -1.68
C LEU A 164 20.81 -11.75 -2.28
N CYS A 165 20.48 -11.81 -3.55
CA CYS A 165 20.11 -13.03 -4.27
C CYS A 165 21.22 -13.58 -5.17
N GLN A 166 22.43 -12.99 -5.14
CA GLN A 166 23.58 -13.47 -5.91
C GLN A 166 23.84 -14.96 -5.65
N GLY A 167 24.05 -15.72 -6.74
CA GLY A 167 24.30 -17.17 -6.69
C GLY A 167 23.04 -18.02 -6.55
N LEU A 168 21.85 -17.46 -6.45
CA LEU A 168 20.62 -18.24 -6.59
C LEU A 168 20.44 -18.70 -8.05
N PRO A 169 19.88 -19.89 -8.28
CA PRO A 169 19.53 -20.34 -9.62
C PRO A 169 18.60 -19.36 -10.34
N GLN A 170 18.83 -19.13 -11.64
CA GLN A 170 18.05 -18.21 -12.47
C GLN A 170 16.55 -18.47 -12.41
N ARG A 171 16.19 -19.76 -12.30
CA ARG A 171 14.78 -20.17 -12.18
C ARG A 171 14.11 -19.60 -10.90
N LEU A 172 14.82 -19.64 -9.77
CA LEU A 172 14.29 -19.06 -8.52
C LEU A 172 14.16 -17.53 -8.60
N LEU A 173 15.10 -16.87 -9.30
CA LEU A 173 14.98 -15.44 -9.53
C LEU A 173 13.71 -15.14 -10.32
N GLN A 174 13.47 -15.83 -11.43
CA GLN A 174 12.34 -15.59 -12.31
C GLN A 174 10.99 -16.05 -11.75
N ASP A 175 10.93 -17.22 -11.10
CA ASP A 175 9.68 -17.83 -10.64
C ASP A 175 9.26 -17.36 -9.24
N PHE A 176 10.16 -16.74 -8.45
CA PHE A 176 9.87 -16.38 -7.07
C PHE A 176 10.39 -14.99 -6.66
N ILE A 177 11.70 -14.72 -6.77
CA ILE A 177 12.30 -13.49 -6.23
C ILE A 177 11.78 -12.25 -6.98
N ASP A 178 11.86 -12.25 -8.31
CA ASP A 178 11.45 -11.09 -9.13
C ASP A 178 9.94 -10.81 -8.99
N PRO A 179 9.03 -11.80 -9.10
CA PRO A 179 7.61 -11.57 -8.84
C PRO A 179 7.31 -11.07 -7.43
N LEU A 180 7.99 -11.63 -6.42
CA LEU A 180 7.81 -11.20 -5.03
C LEU A 180 8.34 -9.78 -4.81
N CYS A 181 9.54 -9.48 -5.30
CA CYS A 181 10.13 -8.16 -5.18
C CYS A 181 9.28 -7.10 -5.87
N ILE A 182 8.89 -7.34 -7.12
CA ILE A 182 8.14 -6.36 -7.89
C ILE A 182 6.71 -6.15 -7.34
N SER A 183 6.10 -7.19 -6.77
CA SER A 183 4.78 -7.06 -6.14
C SER A 183 4.84 -6.34 -4.79
N ALA A 184 5.93 -6.53 -4.02
CA ALA A 184 6.07 -5.95 -2.69
C ALA A 184 6.62 -4.52 -2.69
N LEU A 185 7.55 -4.21 -3.62
CA LEU A 185 8.28 -2.92 -3.66
C LEU A 185 8.01 -2.09 -4.92
N ASN A 186 7.26 -2.63 -5.88
CA ASN A 186 6.99 -2.00 -7.18
C ASN A 186 8.28 -1.58 -7.93
N LEU A 187 9.35 -2.36 -7.78
CA LEU A 187 10.66 -2.14 -8.39
C LEU A 187 11.29 -3.46 -8.82
N PRO A 188 12.07 -3.46 -9.91
CA PRO A 188 12.92 -4.60 -10.26
C PRO A 188 13.94 -4.90 -9.17
N ALA A 189 14.33 -6.16 -8.97
CA ALA A 189 15.28 -6.59 -7.94
C ALA A 189 16.63 -5.87 -8.00
N ALA A 190 17.08 -5.45 -9.19
CA ALA A 190 18.33 -4.69 -9.38
C ALA A 190 18.28 -3.24 -8.85
N GLN A 191 17.09 -2.70 -8.58
CA GLN A 191 16.89 -1.34 -8.10
C GLN A 191 16.28 -1.29 -6.69
N ALA A 192 15.58 -2.35 -6.28
CA ALA A 192 14.87 -2.41 -5.03
C ALA A 192 15.80 -2.54 -3.82
N SER A 193 15.50 -1.84 -2.73
CA SER A 193 16.26 -1.88 -1.49
C SER A 193 16.24 -3.27 -0.84
N GLY A 194 17.42 -3.84 -0.61
CA GLY A 194 17.58 -5.10 0.11
C GLY A 194 17.09 -5.02 1.56
N VAL A 195 17.29 -3.87 2.22
CA VAL A 195 16.83 -3.64 3.60
C VAL A 195 15.32 -3.73 3.69
N VAL A 196 14.60 -3.05 2.78
CA VAL A 196 13.13 -3.07 2.75
C VAL A 196 12.62 -4.47 2.40
N PHE A 197 13.22 -5.14 1.42
CA PHE A 197 12.84 -6.50 1.02
C PHE A 197 13.00 -7.50 2.17
N LEU A 198 14.13 -7.49 2.88
CA LEU A 198 14.34 -8.35 4.04
C LEU A 198 13.37 -8.07 5.16
N ARG A 199 12.98 -6.80 5.36
CA ARG A 199 11.96 -6.43 6.34
C ARG A 199 10.58 -7.00 5.96
N VAL A 200 10.20 -6.89 4.69
CA VAL A 200 8.94 -7.50 4.20
C VAL A 200 8.93 -9.01 4.41
N LEU A 201 10.04 -9.69 4.06
CA LEU A 201 10.16 -11.14 4.30
C LEU A 201 10.06 -11.49 5.79
N HIS A 202 10.75 -10.76 6.66
CA HIS A 202 10.70 -10.99 8.10
C HIS A 202 9.29 -10.87 8.63
N ASP A 203 8.62 -9.74 8.37
CA ASP A 203 7.34 -9.42 8.98
C ASP A 203 6.18 -10.24 8.39
N SER A 204 6.28 -10.63 7.10
CA SER A 204 5.25 -11.49 6.49
C SER A 204 5.44 -12.98 6.80
N LEU A 205 6.67 -13.50 6.72
CA LEU A 205 6.91 -14.95 6.78
C LEU A 205 7.35 -15.44 8.16
N PHE A 206 7.88 -14.58 9.05
CA PHE A 206 8.49 -15.00 10.30
C PHE A 206 7.92 -14.36 11.56
N ALA A 207 7.08 -13.32 11.45
CA ALA A 207 6.52 -12.63 12.61
C ALA A 207 5.38 -13.41 13.30
N GLY A 208 4.69 -14.33 12.59
CA GLY A 208 3.63 -15.13 13.18
C GLY A 208 2.83 -15.93 12.15
N ARG A 209 2.03 -16.89 12.66
CA ARG A 209 1.14 -17.70 11.82
C ARG A 209 0.16 -16.82 11.05
N GLY A 210 0.05 -17.05 9.74
CA GLY A 210 -0.85 -16.33 8.86
C GLY A 210 -0.42 -14.89 8.53
N GLY A 211 0.77 -14.45 8.94
CA GLY A 211 1.32 -13.15 8.56
C GLY A 211 1.47 -12.99 7.05
N SER A 212 1.85 -14.06 6.36
CA SER A 212 1.98 -14.12 4.89
C SER A 212 0.66 -14.36 4.15
N ASN A 213 -0.45 -14.64 4.84
CA ASN A 213 -1.73 -14.89 4.18
C ASN A 213 -2.11 -13.70 3.32
N LEU A 214 -2.52 -13.98 2.09
CA LEU A 214 -3.10 -13.00 1.19
C LEU A 214 -4.51 -12.64 1.69
N LEU A 215 -4.82 -11.36 1.69
CA LEU A 215 -6.14 -10.83 2.02
C LEU A 215 -6.66 -10.09 0.79
N LEU A 216 -7.51 -10.77 0.02
CA LEU A 216 -8.06 -10.27 -1.23
C LEU A 216 -9.40 -9.60 -0.98
N ALA A 217 -9.55 -8.35 -1.39
CA ALA A 217 -10.77 -7.59 -1.17
C ALA A 217 -11.94 -8.17 -1.98
N ARG A 218 -13.05 -8.47 -1.28
CA ARG A 218 -14.34 -8.89 -1.84
C ARG A 218 -15.26 -7.71 -2.14
N THR A 219 -14.89 -6.53 -1.70
CA THR A 219 -15.55 -5.25 -2.00
C THR A 219 -14.54 -4.31 -2.64
N ASP A 220 -14.97 -3.12 -3.06
CA ASP A 220 -14.04 -2.08 -3.51
C ASP A 220 -13.25 -1.48 -2.34
N LEU A 221 -12.07 -0.93 -2.65
CA LEU A 221 -11.15 -0.36 -1.66
C LEU A 221 -11.72 0.87 -0.94
N GLY A 222 -12.62 1.62 -1.60
CA GLY A 222 -13.29 2.76 -0.98
C GLY A 222 -14.20 2.29 0.14
N THR A 223 -15.06 1.32 -0.13
CA THR A 223 -15.97 0.69 0.85
C THR A 223 -15.20 -0.08 1.92
N LEU A 224 -14.09 -0.72 1.55
CA LEU A 224 -13.27 -1.49 2.48
C LEU A 224 -12.75 -0.65 3.65
N PHE A 225 -12.39 0.63 3.43
CA PHE A 225 -11.94 1.46 4.54
C PHE A 225 -12.29 2.96 4.39
N PRO A 226 -11.79 3.74 3.40
CA PRO A 226 -11.87 5.21 3.48
C PRO A 226 -13.28 5.77 3.50
N THR A 227 -14.19 5.22 2.71
CA THR A 227 -15.59 5.68 2.67
C THR A 227 -16.33 5.29 3.95
N THR A 228 -16.05 4.10 4.50
CA THR A 228 -16.63 3.64 5.77
C THR A 228 -16.08 4.45 6.94
N ALA A 229 -14.77 4.76 6.94
CA ALA A 229 -14.16 5.65 7.91
C ALA A 229 -14.76 7.06 7.87
N ALA A 230 -15.01 7.61 6.68
CA ALA A 230 -15.65 8.91 6.54
C ALA A 230 -17.06 8.96 7.14
N ARG A 231 -17.87 7.91 6.93
CA ARG A 231 -19.20 7.79 7.56
C ARG A 231 -19.09 7.72 9.09
N TRP A 232 -18.14 6.92 9.58
CA TRP A 232 -17.88 6.80 11.02
C TRP A 232 -17.45 8.14 11.61
N LEU A 233 -16.52 8.85 10.98
CA LEU A 233 -16.05 10.18 11.42
C LEU A 233 -17.18 11.20 11.50
N ILE A 234 -18.08 11.26 10.50
CA ILE A 234 -19.26 12.13 10.51
C ILE A 234 -20.16 11.78 11.69
N ALA A 235 -20.40 10.49 11.94
CA ALA A 235 -21.23 10.03 13.07
C ALA A 235 -20.61 10.38 14.43
N GLN A 236 -19.28 10.55 14.50
CA GLN A 236 -18.56 11.01 15.69
C GLN A 236 -18.41 12.54 15.78
N GLY A 237 -19.01 13.31 14.85
CA GLY A 237 -19.01 14.77 14.90
C GLY A 237 -17.81 15.44 14.21
N ALA A 238 -16.99 14.71 13.46
CA ALA A 238 -15.94 15.31 12.64
C ALA A 238 -16.52 16.06 11.44
N THR A 239 -15.85 17.14 11.01
CA THR A 239 -16.21 17.93 9.83
C THR A 239 -15.39 17.47 8.63
N LEU A 240 -16.05 17.06 7.55
CA LEU A 240 -15.39 16.55 6.36
C LEU A 240 -15.66 17.44 5.14
N HIS A 241 -14.58 17.86 4.45
CA HIS A 241 -14.60 18.75 3.28
C HIS A 241 -14.14 17.97 2.04
N LEU A 242 -15.07 17.38 1.32
CA LEU A 242 -14.82 16.63 0.10
C LEU A 242 -14.85 17.54 -1.14
N GLY A 243 -13.91 17.37 -2.06
CA GLY A 243 -13.78 18.22 -3.26
C GLY A 243 -13.21 19.61 -2.95
N GLN A 244 -12.58 19.80 -1.79
CA GLN A 244 -12.02 21.07 -1.35
C GLN A 244 -10.50 20.96 -1.16
N ARG A 245 -9.77 21.83 -1.86
CA ARG A 245 -8.31 21.89 -1.78
C ARG A 245 -7.89 22.91 -0.73
N VAL A 246 -6.94 22.53 0.12
CA VAL A 246 -6.23 23.46 1.00
C VAL A 246 -5.15 24.17 0.20
N HIS A 247 -5.16 25.51 0.25
CA HIS A 247 -4.24 26.35 -0.53
C HIS A 247 -3.02 26.79 0.27
N SER A 248 -3.21 27.12 1.55
CA SER A 248 -2.16 27.74 2.37
C SER A 248 -2.23 27.31 3.83
N LEU A 249 -1.05 27.32 4.46
CA LEU A 249 -0.87 27.20 5.90
C LEU A 249 -0.16 28.43 6.40
N GLN A 250 -0.68 29.04 7.48
CA GLN A 250 -0.06 30.20 8.12
C GLN A 250 0.10 29.92 9.61
N PRO A 251 1.29 30.21 10.21
CA PRO A 251 1.50 29.98 11.63
C PRO A 251 0.71 31.01 12.47
N ARG A 252 0.21 30.55 13.62
CA ARG A 252 -0.37 31.41 14.65
C ARG A 252 0.67 31.66 15.73
N GLY A 253 0.97 32.94 15.96
CA GLY A 253 2.08 33.34 16.80
C GLY A 253 3.45 33.08 16.15
N ARG A 254 4.53 33.40 16.88
CA ARG A 254 5.89 33.18 16.39
C ARG A 254 6.15 31.67 16.24
N ASP A 255 6.60 31.25 15.04
CA ASP A 255 6.91 29.86 14.70
C ASP A 255 5.80 28.87 15.08
N ALA A 256 4.54 29.25 14.89
CA ALA A 256 3.35 28.43 15.12
C ALA A 256 3.14 27.91 16.55
N GLN A 257 3.71 28.57 17.56
CA GLN A 257 3.55 28.14 18.97
C GLN A 257 2.08 28.09 19.44
N SER A 258 1.18 28.87 18.80
CA SER A 258 -0.25 28.89 19.09
C SER A 258 -1.10 28.12 18.07
N GLY A 259 -0.48 27.30 17.21
CA GLY A 259 -1.14 26.51 16.16
C GLY A 259 -1.02 27.10 14.75
N TRP A 260 -1.98 26.77 13.91
CA TRP A 260 -1.96 27.10 12.48
C TRP A 260 -3.30 27.66 11.99
N GLN A 261 -3.25 28.39 10.91
CA GLN A 261 -4.43 28.71 10.08
C GLN A 261 -4.36 27.86 8.80
N VAL A 262 -5.44 27.15 8.48
CA VAL A 262 -5.66 26.45 7.23
C VAL A 262 -6.64 27.27 6.41
N ASP A 263 -6.19 27.91 5.34
CA ASP A 263 -6.98 28.86 4.52
C ASP A 263 -7.76 29.89 5.36
N GLY A 264 -7.12 30.39 6.43
CA GLY A 264 -7.68 31.40 7.33
C GLY A 264 -8.45 30.85 8.55
N GLU A 265 -8.80 29.58 8.59
CA GLU A 265 -9.42 28.95 9.76
C GLU A 265 -8.37 28.46 10.77
N ALA A 266 -8.62 28.70 12.07
CA ALA A 266 -7.65 28.44 13.14
C ALA A 266 -7.75 27.01 13.68
N PHE A 267 -6.59 26.34 13.83
CA PHE A 267 -6.42 24.99 14.40
C PHE A 267 -5.25 24.97 15.39
N ASP A 268 -5.31 24.04 16.34
CA ASP A 268 -4.25 23.81 17.34
C ASP A 268 -3.11 22.97 16.77
N GLY A 269 -3.37 22.24 15.67
CA GLY A 269 -2.37 21.47 14.94
C GLY A 269 -2.87 21.04 13.56
N VAL A 270 -1.91 20.66 12.70
CA VAL A 270 -2.18 20.26 11.31
C VAL A 270 -1.45 18.96 10.99
N LEU A 271 -2.13 18.05 10.31
CA LEU A 271 -1.58 16.81 9.74
C LEU A 271 -1.65 16.86 8.21
N LEU A 272 -0.50 16.80 7.54
CA LEU A 272 -0.37 16.67 6.09
C LEU A 272 -0.42 15.19 5.72
N ALA A 273 -1.56 14.70 5.27
CA ALA A 273 -1.80 13.32 4.84
C ALA A 273 -1.97 13.22 3.31
N THR A 274 -1.36 14.13 2.58
CA THR A 274 -1.41 14.25 1.13
C THR A 274 -0.29 13.44 0.45
N THR A 275 -0.19 13.52 -0.88
CA THR A 275 1.00 13.06 -1.60
C THR A 275 2.23 13.85 -1.17
N SER A 276 3.43 13.28 -1.32
CA SER A 276 4.70 13.93 -0.92
C SER A 276 4.88 15.32 -1.56
N ALA A 277 4.59 15.44 -2.86
CA ALA A 277 4.69 16.72 -3.57
C ALA A 277 3.68 17.76 -3.08
N GLU A 278 2.44 17.36 -2.75
CA GLU A 278 1.44 18.31 -2.21
C GLU A 278 1.75 18.68 -0.76
N ALA A 279 2.27 17.76 0.04
CA ALA A 279 2.78 18.04 1.38
C ALA A 279 3.96 19.04 1.32
N ALA A 280 4.90 18.84 0.39
CA ALA A 280 6.00 19.77 0.14
C ALA A 280 5.49 21.17 -0.22
N ARG A 281 4.52 21.27 -1.14
CA ARG A 281 3.90 22.54 -1.51
C ARG A 281 3.30 23.27 -0.32
N LEU A 282 2.54 22.57 0.52
CA LEU A 282 1.93 23.15 1.73
C LEU A 282 2.98 23.54 2.77
N ALA A 283 4.01 22.71 2.98
CA ALA A 283 5.13 23.03 3.86
C ALA A 283 5.87 24.30 3.41
N LEU A 284 6.04 24.52 2.11
CA LEU A 284 6.64 25.75 1.58
C LEU A 284 5.74 26.99 1.83
N THR A 285 4.40 26.86 1.76
CA THR A 285 3.51 27.97 2.17
C THR A 285 3.67 28.29 3.65
N ALA A 286 3.79 27.27 4.50
CA ALA A 286 4.06 27.43 5.92
C ALA A 286 5.43 28.08 6.17
N ALA A 287 6.49 27.62 5.52
CA ALA A 287 7.86 28.10 5.67
C ALA A 287 7.99 29.60 5.40
N SER A 288 7.24 30.12 4.45
CA SER A 288 7.30 31.54 4.07
C SER A 288 6.99 32.51 5.23
N ALA A 289 6.23 32.07 6.23
CA ALA A 289 5.82 32.85 7.40
C ALA A 289 6.50 32.39 8.71
N LEU A 290 7.39 31.38 8.67
CA LEU A 290 8.21 30.95 9.80
C LEU A 290 9.50 31.77 9.88
N HIS A 291 10.08 31.87 11.09
CA HIS A 291 11.35 32.55 11.34
C HIS A 291 12.46 31.57 11.69
N ASP A 292 12.46 31.02 12.90
CA ASP A 292 13.56 30.19 13.42
C ASP A 292 13.54 28.78 12.80
N THR A 293 12.36 28.27 12.43
CA THR A 293 12.17 26.91 11.87
C THR A 293 12.03 26.88 10.36
N ARG A 294 12.13 28.01 9.65
CA ARG A 294 11.97 28.13 8.20
C ARG A 294 12.85 27.16 7.42
N SER A 295 14.17 27.21 7.68
CA SER A 295 15.14 26.39 6.95
C SER A 295 14.90 24.88 7.12
N ALA A 296 14.50 24.45 8.33
CA ALA A 296 14.15 23.04 8.58
C ALA A 296 12.90 22.62 7.81
N CYS A 297 11.89 23.47 7.74
CA CYS A 297 10.66 23.24 6.99
C CYS A 297 10.92 23.20 5.47
N GLU A 298 11.75 24.10 4.94
CA GLU A 298 12.16 24.10 3.54
C GLU A 298 12.99 22.86 3.18
N HIS A 299 13.90 22.43 4.06
CA HIS A 299 14.66 21.18 3.88
C HIS A 299 13.73 19.98 3.85
N TRP A 300 12.76 19.89 4.78
CA TRP A 300 11.75 18.84 4.81
C TRP A 300 10.96 18.80 3.49
N ALA A 301 10.52 19.95 3.00
CA ALA A 301 9.80 20.05 1.73
C ALA A 301 10.66 19.56 0.55
N GLY A 302 11.94 19.90 0.54
CA GLY A 302 12.88 19.43 -0.46
C GLY A 302 13.01 17.90 -0.48
N LEU A 303 13.11 17.25 0.69
CA LEU A 303 13.14 15.78 0.79
C LEU A 303 11.85 15.16 0.28
N ALA A 304 10.69 15.72 0.63
CA ALA A 304 9.39 15.19 0.23
C ALA A 304 9.13 15.31 -1.28
N ASP A 305 9.54 16.41 -1.90
CA ASP A 305 9.36 16.66 -3.34
C ASP A 305 10.36 15.87 -4.20
N ALA A 306 11.56 15.60 -3.68
CA ALA A 306 12.61 14.86 -4.37
C ALA A 306 12.33 13.34 -4.49
N LEU A 307 11.31 12.78 -3.81
CA LEU A 307 11.04 11.36 -3.83
C LEU A 307 10.66 10.88 -5.24
N PRO A 308 11.44 9.97 -5.84
CA PRO A 308 11.09 9.36 -7.12
C PRO A 308 9.87 8.45 -6.94
N HIS A 309 9.03 8.36 -7.96
CA HIS A 309 7.83 7.52 -7.93
C HIS A 309 7.84 6.52 -9.08
N THR A 310 7.16 5.39 -8.87
CA THR A 310 6.95 4.34 -9.88
C THR A 310 5.47 4.13 -10.11
N ALA A 311 5.14 3.71 -11.35
CA ALA A 311 3.76 3.51 -11.76
C ALA A 311 3.33 2.04 -11.62
N ILE A 312 2.03 1.85 -11.40
CA ILE A 312 1.36 0.55 -11.54
C ILE A 312 0.25 0.69 -12.57
N ALA A 313 0.17 -0.25 -13.50
CA ALA A 313 -0.96 -0.36 -14.40
C ALA A 313 -1.81 -1.57 -14.05
N THR A 314 -3.13 -1.44 -14.22
CA THR A 314 -4.08 -2.55 -14.12
C THR A 314 -4.94 -2.55 -15.36
N VAL A 315 -4.95 -3.66 -16.08
CA VAL A 315 -5.84 -3.89 -17.22
C VAL A 315 -7.05 -4.67 -16.71
N TYR A 316 -8.19 -4.01 -16.64
CA TYR A 316 -9.48 -4.68 -16.42
C TYR A 316 -9.97 -5.22 -17.75
N ALA A 317 -10.36 -6.49 -17.75
CA ALA A 317 -10.84 -7.19 -18.93
C ALA A 317 -11.97 -8.14 -18.56
N GLN A 318 -12.79 -8.50 -19.51
CA GLN A 318 -13.92 -9.41 -19.31
C GLN A 318 -13.80 -10.61 -20.24
N CYS A 319 -14.04 -11.79 -19.68
CA CYS A 319 -14.17 -13.04 -20.39
C CYS A 319 -15.64 -13.35 -20.66
N PRO A 320 -15.94 -14.22 -21.65
CA PRO A 320 -17.26 -14.82 -21.79
C PRO A 320 -17.72 -15.51 -20.51
N ALA A 321 -19.04 -15.57 -20.31
CA ALA A 321 -19.63 -16.25 -19.16
C ALA A 321 -19.17 -17.72 -19.08
N GLY A 322 -18.86 -18.17 -17.87
CA GLY A 322 -18.33 -19.52 -17.63
C GLY A 322 -16.81 -19.66 -17.73
N SER A 323 -16.10 -18.62 -18.17
CA SER A 323 -14.63 -18.56 -18.11
C SER A 323 -14.19 -18.02 -16.76
N GLY A 324 -13.09 -18.56 -16.20
CA GLY A 324 -12.53 -18.12 -14.92
C GLY A 324 -11.13 -18.66 -14.71
N LEU A 325 -10.47 -18.20 -13.66
CA LEU A 325 -9.18 -18.70 -13.22
C LEU A 325 -9.33 -19.90 -12.26
N PRO A 326 -8.32 -20.78 -12.14
CA PRO A 326 -8.35 -21.90 -11.21
C PRO A 326 -8.31 -21.46 -9.72
N ALA A 327 -7.92 -20.21 -9.47
CA ALA A 327 -7.87 -19.57 -8.15
C ALA A 327 -8.18 -18.08 -8.27
N PRO A 328 -8.57 -17.39 -7.17
CA PRO A 328 -8.87 -15.96 -7.19
C PRO A 328 -7.69 -15.08 -7.65
N MET A 329 -6.47 -15.57 -7.51
CA MET A 329 -5.23 -14.95 -7.98
C MET A 329 -4.30 -16.04 -8.53
N VAL A 330 -3.65 -15.76 -9.64
CA VAL A 330 -2.59 -16.59 -10.21
C VAL A 330 -1.42 -15.73 -10.66
N ALA A 331 -0.19 -16.28 -10.51
CA ALA A 331 1.00 -15.66 -11.04
C ALA A 331 1.10 -15.82 -12.54
N LEU A 332 1.66 -14.82 -13.20
CA LEU A 332 2.00 -14.82 -14.63
C LEU A 332 3.51 -14.73 -14.81
N ARG A 333 4.01 -15.35 -15.85
CA ARG A 333 5.41 -15.18 -16.24
C ARG A 333 5.54 -13.87 -17.02
N SER A 334 6.21 -12.91 -16.40
CA SER A 334 6.52 -11.63 -17.03
C SER A 334 7.83 -11.68 -17.83
N GLY A 335 7.92 -10.83 -18.86
CA GLY A 335 9.08 -10.73 -19.74
C GLY A 335 8.81 -9.84 -20.95
N PRO A 336 9.70 -9.81 -21.95
CA PRO A 336 9.49 -9.03 -23.16
C PRO A 336 8.15 -9.39 -23.82
N GLY A 337 7.27 -8.39 -24.02
CA GLY A 337 5.93 -8.60 -24.58
C GLY A 337 4.90 -9.29 -23.66
N ALA A 338 5.27 -9.59 -22.41
CA ALA A 338 4.43 -10.21 -21.40
C ALA A 338 4.53 -9.43 -20.09
N PRO A 339 3.91 -8.24 -19.97
CA PRO A 339 4.22 -7.28 -18.91
C PRO A 339 3.58 -7.60 -17.55
N ALA A 340 2.50 -8.38 -17.46
CA ALA A 340 1.76 -8.61 -16.22
C ALA A 340 2.42 -9.67 -15.33
N GLN A 341 2.39 -9.44 -14.02
CA GLN A 341 2.89 -10.38 -13.00
C GLN A 341 1.78 -11.21 -12.37
N PHE A 342 0.58 -10.66 -12.26
CA PHE A 342 -0.55 -11.34 -11.61
C PHE A 342 -1.86 -11.12 -12.36
N ALA A 343 -2.71 -12.12 -12.34
CA ALA A 343 -4.11 -12.06 -12.75
C ALA A 343 -5.03 -12.35 -11.57
N PHE A 344 -6.10 -11.58 -11.45
CA PHE A 344 -7.13 -11.73 -10.44
C PHE A 344 -8.47 -12.00 -11.11
N ASP A 345 -9.17 -13.03 -10.66
CA ASP A 345 -10.56 -13.31 -11.01
C ASP A 345 -11.49 -12.58 -10.02
N ARG A 346 -11.99 -11.44 -10.45
CA ARG A 346 -12.87 -10.62 -9.60
C ARG A 346 -14.23 -11.31 -9.36
N GLY A 347 -14.64 -12.20 -10.24
CA GLY A 347 -15.84 -13.01 -10.05
C GLY A 347 -15.77 -13.90 -8.81
N GLN A 348 -14.59 -14.47 -8.51
CA GLN A 348 -14.35 -15.24 -7.27
C GLN A 348 -14.20 -14.35 -6.02
N LEU A 349 -14.12 -13.03 -6.19
CA LEU A 349 -14.00 -12.04 -5.13
C LEU A 349 -15.27 -11.19 -4.95
N GLY A 350 -16.43 -11.67 -5.39
CA GLY A 350 -17.71 -10.98 -5.24
C GLY A 350 -18.04 -9.96 -6.34
N GLY A 351 -17.18 -9.81 -7.34
CA GLY A 351 -17.45 -9.00 -8.54
C GLY A 351 -18.21 -9.78 -9.61
N PRO A 352 -18.48 -9.18 -10.77
CA PRO A 352 -19.13 -9.85 -11.90
C PRO A 352 -18.32 -11.05 -12.39
N ALA A 353 -19.03 -12.11 -12.78
CA ALA A 353 -18.40 -13.30 -13.36
C ALA A 353 -17.63 -12.93 -14.66
N GLY A 354 -16.42 -13.48 -14.80
CA GLY A 354 -15.54 -13.21 -15.94
C GLY A 354 -14.79 -11.89 -15.89
N LEU A 355 -14.96 -11.06 -14.86
CA LEU A 355 -14.17 -9.85 -14.66
C LEU A 355 -12.77 -10.19 -14.17
N MET A 356 -11.76 -9.82 -14.96
CA MET A 356 -10.34 -10.03 -14.66
C MET A 356 -9.64 -8.70 -14.39
N ALA A 357 -8.68 -8.72 -13.46
CA ALA A 357 -7.74 -7.62 -13.26
C ALA A 357 -6.30 -8.15 -13.46
N LEU A 358 -5.60 -7.61 -14.45
CA LEU A 358 -4.24 -7.99 -14.81
C LEU A 358 -3.31 -6.87 -14.35
N VAL A 359 -2.38 -7.18 -13.45
CA VAL A 359 -1.54 -6.19 -12.75
C VAL A 359 -0.14 -6.14 -13.34
N ILE A 360 0.29 -4.93 -13.64
CA ILE A 360 1.61 -4.60 -14.17
C ILE A 360 2.28 -3.61 -13.19
N SER A 361 3.14 -4.12 -12.33
CA SER A 361 3.98 -3.31 -11.45
C SER A 361 5.17 -2.73 -12.21
N ALA A 362 5.75 -1.62 -11.71
CA ALA A 362 6.84 -0.89 -12.35
C ALA A 362 6.55 -0.60 -13.83
N SER A 363 5.32 -0.23 -14.15
CA SER A 363 4.87 -0.09 -15.55
C SER A 363 5.54 1.07 -16.30
N ASP A 364 6.11 2.03 -15.61
CA ASP A 364 6.92 3.13 -16.14
C ASP A 364 8.32 2.70 -16.60
N ALA A 365 8.81 1.54 -16.14
CA ALA A 365 10.05 0.94 -16.64
C ALA A 365 9.89 0.28 -18.03
N LEU A 366 8.66 0.13 -18.52
CA LEU A 366 8.36 -0.48 -19.79
C LEU A 366 8.33 0.59 -20.90
N PRO A 367 9.13 0.46 -21.97
CA PRO A 367 9.23 1.46 -23.04
C PRO A 367 8.07 1.34 -24.06
N VAL A 368 6.84 1.26 -23.58
CA VAL A 368 5.63 1.07 -24.40
C VAL A 368 4.53 2.04 -23.99
N ASP A 369 3.72 2.44 -24.96
CA ASP A 369 2.54 3.24 -24.68
C ASP A 369 1.41 2.40 -24.07
N ARG A 370 0.36 3.09 -23.60
CA ARG A 370 -0.77 2.45 -22.93
C ARG A 370 -1.55 1.48 -23.83
N VAL A 371 -1.64 1.75 -25.13
CA VAL A 371 -2.37 0.88 -26.08
C VAL A 371 -1.59 -0.41 -26.30
N THR A 372 -0.29 -0.28 -26.54
CA THR A 372 0.63 -1.41 -26.67
C THR A 372 0.68 -2.24 -25.38
N LEU A 373 0.77 -1.59 -24.21
CA LEU A 373 0.75 -2.26 -22.91
C LEU A 373 -0.52 -3.11 -22.74
N GLN A 374 -1.70 -2.53 -23.05
CA GLN A 374 -2.96 -3.25 -23.01
C GLN A 374 -2.97 -4.46 -23.94
N ALA A 375 -2.55 -4.28 -25.20
CA ALA A 375 -2.53 -5.34 -26.19
C ALA A 375 -1.60 -6.50 -25.79
N GLN A 376 -0.40 -6.19 -25.32
CA GLN A 376 0.56 -7.18 -24.80
C GLN A 376 0.00 -7.93 -23.59
N THR A 377 -0.63 -7.21 -22.65
CA THR A 377 -1.23 -7.81 -21.46
C THR A 377 -2.35 -8.78 -21.79
N LEU A 378 -3.24 -8.42 -22.73
CA LEU A 378 -4.30 -9.32 -23.19
C LEU A 378 -3.74 -10.54 -23.93
N ALA A 379 -2.72 -10.36 -24.78
CA ALA A 379 -2.07 -11.46 -25.48
C ALA A 379 -1.44 -12.45 -24.49
N GLN A 380 -0.72 -11.93 -23.49
CA GLN A 380 -0.15 -12.72 -22.40
C GLN A 380 -1.22 -13.52 -21.65
N ALA A 381 -2.30 -12.86 -21.25
CA ALA A 381 -3.38 -13.50 -20.50
C ALA A 381 -4.08 -14.60 -21.32
N ARG A 382 -4.37 -14.36 -22.59
CA ARG A 382 -4.95 -15.37 -23.50
C ARG A 382 -4.06 -16.60 -23.62
N GLN A 383 -2.74 -16.38 -23.70
CA GLN A 383 -1.76 -17.46 -23.85
C GLN A 383 -1.55 -18.24 -22.56
N GLN A 384 -1.31 -17.55 -21.44
CA GLN A 384 -0.91 -18.19 -20.19
C GLN A 384 -2.07 -18.69 -19.34
N LEU A 385 -3.27 -18.11 -19.51
CA LEU A 385 -4.46 -18.43 -18.72
C LEU A 385 -5.51 -19.22 -19.50
N ALA A 386 -5.27 -19.49 -20.78
CA ALA A 386 -6.23 -20.12 -21.68
C ALA A 386 -7.62 -19.44 -21.67
N LEU A 387 -7.64 -18.10 -21.67
CA LEU A 387 -8.85 -17.28 -21.68
C LEU A 387 -9.15 -16.74 -23.09
N PRO A 388 -9.73 -17.54 -24.00
CA PRO A 388 -10.15 -17.06 -25.31
C PRO A 388 -11.28 -16.04 -25.15
N GLY A 389 -11.31 -15.03 -26.04
CA GLY A 389 -12.38 -14.01 -26.00
C GLY A 389 -12.24 -13.00 -24.82
N LEU A 390 -11.08 -12.91 -24.19
CA LEU A 390 -10.79 -11.86 -23.20
C LEU A 390 -10.75 -10.48 -23.89
N GLU A 391 -11.62 -9.56 -23.49
CA GLU A 391 -11.73 -8.20 -24.04
C GLU A 391 -11.41 -7.15 -22.96
N ALA A 392 -10.67 -6.09 -23.34
CA ALA A 392 -10.34 -5.03 -22.41
C ALA A 392 -11.56 -4.13 -22.13
N LEU A 393 -11.78 -3.84 -20.86
CA LEU A 393 -12.71 -2.81 -20.39
C LEU A 393 -12.00 -1.47 -20.17
N ARG A 394 -10.91 -1.50 -19.42
CA ARG A 394 -10.18 -0.30 -19.03
C ARG A 394 -8.75 -0.62 -18.65
N THR A 395 -7.82 0.22 -19.10
CA THR A 395 -6.46 0.27 -18.53
C THR A 395 -6.36 1.47 -17.61
N VAL A 396 -6.13 1.21 -16.34
CA VAL A 396 -5.89 2.22 -15.29
C VAL A 396 -4.40 2.29 -15.07
N VAL A 397 -3.83 3.49 -15.07
CA VAL A 397 -2.41 3.72 -14.74
C VAL A 397 -2.32 4.73 -13.61
N GLU A 398 -1.87 4.28 -12.45
CA GLU A 398 -1.52 5.16 -11.35
C GLU A 398 -0.02 5.51 -11.48
N LYS A 399 0.25 6.73 -11.97
CA LYS A 399 1.61 7.16 -12.30
C LYS A 399 2.52 7.35 -11.08
N ARG A 400 1.93 7.62 -9.92
CA ARG A 400 2.63 7.78 -8.63
C ARG A 400 2.09 6.77 -7.63
N ALA A 401 2.08 5.49 -8.04
CA ALA A 401 1.50 4.42 -7.22
C ALA A 401 2.25 4.26 -5.90
N THR A 402 3.57 4.22 -5.97
CA THR A 402 4.46 4.18 -4.82
C THR A 402 5.65 5.10 -5.05
N PHE A 403 6.30 5.57 -3.98
CA PHE A 403 7.65 6.07 -4.16
C PHE A 403 8.62 4.88 -4.37
N ALA A 404 9.73 5.12 -5.05
CA ALA A 404 10.71 4.08 -5.36
C ALA A 404 11.55 3.76 -4.12
N CYS A 405 11.36 2.58 -3.54
CA CYS A 405 12.13 2.09 -2.40
C CYS A 405 13.52 1.59 -2.84
N THR A 406 14.36 2.48 -3.40
CA THR A 406 15.75 2.19 -3.77
C THR A 406 16.64 2.20 -2.54
N PRO A 407 17.86 1.60 -2.59
CA PRO A 407 18.87 1.84 -1.58
C PRO A 407 19.10 3.34 -1.38
N ASP A 408 19.40 3.75 -0.15
CA ASP A 408 19.77 5.13 0.22
C ASP A 408 18.70 6.21 -0.02
N VAL A 409 17.48 5.86 -0.40
CA VAL A 409 16.40 6.85 -0.52
C VAL A 409 16.16 7.52 0.83
N GLN A 410 16.31 8.84 0.86
CA GLN A 410 16.03 9.65 2.04
C GLN A 410 14.55 10.00 2.08
N ARG A 411 13.88 9.60 3.16
CA ARG A 411 12.46 9.91 3.38
C ARG A 411 12.34 11.03 4.41
N PRO A 412 11.35 11.93 4.26
CA PRO A 412 11.12 12.98 5.24
C PRO A 412 10.61 12.40 6.56
N ALA A 413 11.03 12.99 7.69
CA ALA A 413 10.50 12.66 9.00
C ALA A 413 9.02 13.03 9.13
N ALA A 414 8.33 12.47 10.14
CA ALA A 414 6.94 12.81 10.40
C ALA A 414 6.75 14.26 10.89
N HIS A 415 7.70 14.81 11.63
CA HIS A 415 7.66 16.19 12.11
C HIS A 415 8.14 17.17 11.03
N VAL A 416 7.32 18.18 10.71
CA VAL A 416 7.60 19.22 9.69
C VAL A 416 8.02 20.52 10.36
N ALA A 417 7.19 21.01 11.31
CA ALA A 417 7.39 22.23 12.06
C ALA A 417 6.58 22.12 13.39
N PRO A 418 6.72 23.03 14.35
CA PRO A 418 5.92 22.99 15.57
C PRO A 418 4.42 22.87 15.27
N LEU A 419 3.76 21.85 15.83
CA LEU A 419 2.34 21.53 15.64
C LEU A 419 1.94 21.24 14.16
N LEU A 420 2.90 21.00 13.29
CA LEU A 420 2.72 20.58 11.89
C LEU A 420 3.43 19.25 11.66
N TRP A 421 2.66 18.24 11.31
CA TRP A 421 3.14 16.89 11.09
C TRP A 421 2.72 16.39 9.71
N ALA A 422 3.43 15.39 9.21
CA ALA A 422 3.08 14.70 7.97
C ALA A 422 2.90 13.20 8.23
N CYS A 423 1.97 12.59 7.52
CA CYS A 423 1.79 11.15 7.52
C CYS A 423 1.53 10.63 6.11
N GLY A 424 1.93 9.39 5.88
CA GLY A 424 1.80 8.72 4.58
C GLY A 424 2.79 7.59 4.45
N ASP A 425 2.63 6.80 3.41
CA ASP A 425 3.51 5.68 3.09
C ASP A 425 4.95 6.11 2.75
N TYR A 426 5.16 7.39 2.43
CA TYR A 426 6.45 7.98 2.07
C TYR A 426 7.23 8.56 3.26
N VAL A 427 6.57 8.83 4.38
CA VAL A 427 7.23 9.32 5.60
C VAL A 427 8.08 8.21 6.21
N GLU A 428 9.16 8.56 6.90
CA GLU A 428 10.00 7.58 7.62
C GLU A 428 9.14 6.62 8.45
N GLY A 429 9.48 5.34 8.39
CA GLY A 429 8.74 4.29 9.08
C GLY A 429 9.05 2.90 8.53
N PRO A 430 8.58 1.85 9.21
CA PRO A 430 9.01 0.47 8.96
C PRO A 430 8.42 -0.18 7.69
N TYR A 431 7.31 0.34 7.16
CA TYR A 431 6.57 -0.27 6.04
C TYR A 431 6.41 0.72 4.88
N PRO A 432 7.52 1.11 4.21
CA PRO A 432 7.47 2.10 3.13
C PRO A 432 6.60 1.61 1.96
N ALA A 433 5.94 2.56 1.31
CA ALA A 433 5.16 2.33 0.09
C ALA A 433 4.02 1.29 0.22
N THR A 434 3.45 1.10 1.42
CA THR A 434 2.37 0.14 1.69
C THR A 434 1.16 0.81 2.33
N LEU A 435 -0.03 0.16 2.22
CA LEU A 435 -1.24 0.60 2.93
C LEU A 435 -1.04 0.55 4.45
N GLU A 436 -0.37 -0.48 4.96
CA GLU A 436 -0.06 -0.61 6.38
C GLU A 436 0.87 0.52 6.85
N GLY A 437 1.89 0.86 6.05
CA GLY A 437 2.78 1.99 6.37
C GLY A 437 2.04 3.32 6.40
N ALA A 438 1.10 3.53 5.47
CA ALA A 438 0.25 4.70 5.46
C ALA A 438 -0.63 4.79 6.72
N VAL A 439 -1.31 3.70 7.08
CA VAL A 439 -2.15 3.62 8.29
C VAL A 439 -1.33 3.83 9.55
N ARG A 440 -0.22 3.11 9.72
CA ARG A 440 0.66 3.25 10.90
C ARG A 440 1.20 4.65 11.06
N SER A 441 1.65 5.26 9.98
CA SER A 441 2.12 6.65 9.99
C SER A 441 1.02 7.61 10.47
N GLY A 442 -0.24 7.41 10.03
CA GLY A 442 -1.39 8.18 10.51
C GLY A 442 -1.69 7.98 11.99
N LEU A 443 -1.67 6.73 12.46
CA LEU A 443 -1.90 6.40 13.88
C LEU A 443 -0.80 6.96 14.78
N GLU A 444 0.46 6.89 14.34
CA GLU A 444 1.63 7.38 15.09
C GLU A 444 1.57 8.90 15.27
N VAL A 445 1.36 9.66 14.20
CA VAL A 445 1.32 11.13 14.30
C VAL A 445 0.11 11.64 15.07
N ALA A 446 -1.00 10.90 15.09
CA ALA A 446 -2.15 11.25 15.94
C ALA A 446 -1.81 11.20 17.45
N GLN A 447 -0.75 10.52 17.84
CA GLN A 447 -0.28 10.46 19.24
C GLN A 447 0.47 11.72 19.67
N ALA A 448 0.88 12.57 18.72
CA ALA A 448 1.59 13.82 19.01
C ALA A 448 0.67 14.93 19.57
N PHE A 449 -0.64 14.71 19.57
CA PHE A 449 -1.67 15.63 20.05
C PHE A 449 -2.40 15.07 21.28
#